data_9d01406f19cef28110363501f0d9d5d5
#
_entry.id   9d01406f19cef28110363501f0d9d5d5
#
_cell.length_a   1.000
_cell.length_b   1.000
_cell.length_c   1.000
_cell.angle_alpha   90.00
_cell.angle_beta   90.00
_cell.angle_gamma   90.00
#
_symmetry.space_group_name_H-M   'P 1'
#
loop_
_entity.id
_entity.type
_entity.pdbx_description
1 polymer ?
#
loop_
_entity_poly.entity_id
_entity_poly.type
_entity_poly.pdbx_seq_one_letter_code
_entity_poly.pdbx_strand_id
1 'polypeptide(L)'
;MRRIPIFFTFDDGYTVPAAVAFFSLLNRASADVAYDMYVLHHDISEEHQALLGSVVGRFASATLTFRDTAGFLKDEWTRGNWDGNQNGDRFSSDAVVRCFAARFFPEYEKIVYSDVDVVFVDDVSELWDVDLDDAYMAGVRNVFLKSLPAMLSHLKPEHHQLLDDIYIDGGLWVMNLGKIREDRLEDRMLEIIRDDSIVKRWNDMDVMNIACAGKVAFLSLNYIARPHLAEAARQPGFVSHFTRDEIYDAILRPKILHYAGTKPWRTKMNWDSAWWDIADYLNLDARCPQTAVVPDPAVPALKRAKRRYRALTLVLSALLCVLVTIILLSIIP
;
A
#
# COMPACT_ATOMS: atom_id res chain seq x y z
N MET A 1 11.17 -29.51 -3.61
CA MET A 1 10.88 -28.09 -3.99
C MET A 1 9.76 -27.63 -3.11
N ARG A 2 9.99 -26.57 -2.33
CA ARG A 2 9.05 -25.95 -1.42
C ARG A 2 8.12 -25.04 -2.23
N ARG A 3 6.79 -25.19 -2.08
CA ARG A 3 5.79 -24.34 -2.78
C ARG A 3 5.28 -23.27 -1.85
N ILE A 4 5.29 -22.04 -2.32
CA ILE A 4 4.84 -20.85 -1.59
C ILE A 4 3.68 -20.21 -2.34
N PRO A 5 2.45 -20.22 -1.78
CA PRO A 5 1.35 -19.47 -2.34
C PRO A 5 1.53 -17.99 -2.08
N ILE A 6 1.43 -17.20 -3.15
CA ILE A 6 1.48 -15.74 -3.10
C ILE A 6 0.39 -15.16 -3.97
N PHE A 7 -0.28 -14.12 -3.50
CA PHE A 7 -1.28 -13.44 -4.28
C PHE A 7 -1.07 -11.93 -4.38
N PHE A 8 -1.69 -11.37 -5.39
CA PHE A 8 -1.63 -9.96 -5.75
C PHE A 8 -3.04 -9.47 -6.08
N THR A 9 -3.29 -8.18 -5.88
CA THR A 9 -4.52 -7.52 -6.32
C THR A 9 -4.19 -6.23 -7.05
N PHE A 10 -4.72 -6.04 -8.22
CA PHE A 10 -4.53 -4.82 -9.02
C PHE A 10 -5.54 -4.75 -10.17
N ASP A 11 -5.79 -3.56 -10.69
CA ASP A 11 -6.61 -3.33 -11.88
C ASP A 11 -5.80 -3.49 -13.17
N ASP A 12 -6.49 -3.54 -14.32
CA ASP A 12 -5.89 -3.71 -15.64
C ASP A 12 -4.76 -2.70 -15.94
N GLY A 13 -4.86 -1.48 -15.39
CA GLY A 13 -3.86 -0.43 -15.53
C GLY A 13 -2.51 -0.72 -14.85
N TYR A 14 -2.45 -1.69 -13.95
CA TYR A 14 -1.22 -2.09 -13.27
C TYR A 14 -0.58 -3.36 -13.85
N THR A 15 -0.99 -3.82 -15.03
CA THR A 15 -0.43 -5.01 -15.68
C THR A 15 1.08 -4.91 -15.93
N VAL A 16 1.58 -3.78 -16.42
CA VAL A 16 3.03 -3.60 -16.65
C VAL A 16 3.82 -3.61 -15.34
N PRO A 17 3.44 -2.85 -14.30
CA PRO A 17 4.04 -3.01 -12.98
C PRO A 17 4.01 -4.45 -12.45
N ALA A 18 2.90 -5.16 -12.60
CA ALA A 18 2.77 -6.55 -12.19
C ALA A 18 3.74 -7.47 -12.95
N ALA A 19 3.93 -7.27 -14.25
CA ALA A 19 4.89 -8.04 -15.04
C ALA A 19 6.34 -7.87 -14.51
N VAL A 20 6.71 -6.65 -14.12
CA VAL A 20 8.02 -6.34 -13.50
C VAL A 20 8.13 -7.01 -12.13
N ALA A 21 7.10 -6.90 -11.29
CA ALA A 21 7.08 -7.52 -9.96
C ALA A 21 7.19 -9.05 -10.06
N PHE A 22 6.40 -9.69 -10.93
CA PHE A 22 6.41 -11.14 -11.12
C PHE A 22 7.75 -11.65 -11.62
N PHE A 23 8.30 -10.98 -12.64
CA PHE A 23 9.62 -11.34 -13.14
C PHE A 23 10.68 -11.21 -12.05
N SER A 24 10.69 -10.11 -11.30
CA SER A 24 11.69 -9.87 -10.26
C SER A 24 11.60 -10.91 -9.13
N LEU A 25 10.39 -11.27 -8.68
CA LEU A 25 10.19 -12.32 -7.69
C LEU A 25 10.78 -13.66 -8.16
N LEU A 26 10.39 -14.09 -9.35
CA LEU A 26 10.77 -15.40 -9.88
C LEU A 26 12.25 -15.49 -10.25
N ASN A 27 12.84 -14.38 -10.72
CA ASN A 27 14.26 -14.31 -11.05
C ASN A 27 15.18 -14.32 -9.81
N ARG A 28 14.63 -14.02 -8.63
CA ARG A 28 15.36 -14.04 -7.34
C ARG A 28 15.08 -15.28 -6.52
N ALA A 29 14.11 -16.09 -6.91
CA ALA A 29 13.74 -17.29 -6.19
C ALA A 29 14.90 -18.31 -6.14
N SER A 30 15.12 -18.90 -4.97
CA SER A 30 16.05 -20.00 -4.79
C SER A 30 15.62 -21.23 -5.61
N ALA A 31 16.59 -22.03 -6.05
CA ALA A 31 16.35 -23.17 -6.96
C ALA A 31 15.45 -24.28 -6.36
N ASP A 32 15.34 -24.34 -5.04
CA ASP A 32 14.49 -25.29 -4.30
C ASP A 32 13.07 -24.75 -4.00
N VAL A 33 12.77 -23.51 -4.42
CA VAL A 33 11.48 -22.82 -4.20
C VAL A 33 10.66 -22.80 -5.48
N ALA A 34 9.35 -22.97 -5.32
CA ALA A 34 8.35 -22.77 -6.35
C ALA A 34 7.26 -21.84 -5.82
N TYR A 35 6.70 -21.01 -6.69
CA TYR A 35 5.61 -20.10 -6.34
C TYR A 35 4.31 -20.52 -7.02
N ASP A 36 3.23 -20.64 -6.22
CA ASP A 36 1.87 -20.68 -6.70
C ASP A 36 1.31 -19.26 -6.65
N MET A 37 1.34 -18.57 -7.81
CA MET A 37 0.98 -17.15 -7.91
C MET A 37 -0.50 -17.02 -8.27
N TYR A 38 -1.17 -16.11 -7.58
CA TYR A 38 -2.59 -15.81 -7.79
C TYR A 38 -2.79 -14.32 -8.01
N VAL A 39 -3.73 -13.97 -8.88
CA VAL A 39 -4.19 -12.60 -9.06
C VAL A 39 -5.70 -12.54 -8.78
N LEU A 40 -6.07 -11.77 -7.75
CA LEU A 40 -7.48 -11.42 -7.52
C LEU A 40 -7.78 -10.15 -8.32
N HIS A 41 -8.77 -10.20 -9.21
CA HIS A 41 -9.12 -9.08 -10.10
C HIS A 41 -10.59 -9.10 -10.49
N HIS A 42 -11.09 -7.99 -11.05
CA HIS A 42 -12.42 -7.92 -11.61
C HIS A 42 -12.44 -7.46 -13.08
N ASP A 43 -11.34 -6.95 -13.63
CA ASP A 43 -11.33 -6.29 -14.94
C ASP A 43 -10.07 -6.53 -15.79
N ILE A 44 -9.10 -7.35 -15.34
CA ILE A 44 -7.89 -7.61 -16.16
C ILE A 44 -8.27 -8.33 -17.45
N SER A 45 -7.98 -7.70 -18.59
CA SER A 45 -8.28 -8.20 -19.92
C SER A 45 -7.54 -9.51 -20.23
N GLU A 46 -8.10 -10.33 -21.13
CA GLU A 46 -7.46 -11.58 -21.58
C GLU A 46 -6.07 -11.33 -22.19
N GLU A 47 -5.89 -10.22 -22.89
CA GLU A 47 -4.59 -9.81 -23.47
C GLU A 47 -3.56 -9.59 -22.36
N HIS A 48 -3.94 -8.87 -21.31
CA HIS A 48 -3.07 -8.61 -20.17
C HIS A 48 -2.83 -9.85 -19.30
N GLN A 49 -3.82 -10.73 -19.15
CA GLN A 49 -3.62 -12.03 -18.51
C GLN A 49 -2.61 -12.89 -19.31
N ALA A 50 -2.72 -12.90 -20.65
CA ALA A 50 -1.77 -13.60 -21.52
C ALA A 50 -0.35 -13.02 -21.43
N LEU A 51 -0.19 -11.68 -21.35
CA LEU A 51 1.09 -11.02 -21.12
C LEU A 51 1.73 -11.51 -19.82
N LEU A 52 0.99 -11.45 -18.70
CA LEU A 52 1.49 -11.91 -17.40
C LEU A 52 1.80 -13.41 -17.41
N GLY A 53 0.97 -14.22 -18.04
CA GLY A 53 1.19 -15.64 -18.26
C GLY A 53 2.50 -15.92 -19.03
N SER A 54 2.81 -15.09 -20.04
CA SER A 54 4.06 -15.21 -20.81
C SER A 54 5.32 -14.88 -19.99
N VAL A 55 5.20 -13.95 -19.04
CA VAL A 55 6.29 -13.59 -18.12
C VAL A 55 6.56 -14.73 -17.14
N VAL A 56 5.50 -15.25 -16.48
CA VAL A 56 5.60 -16.32 -15.48
C VAL A 56 6.02 -17.64 -16.16
N GLY A 57 5.52 -17.91 -17.37
CA GLY A 57 5.85 -19.10 -18.15
C GLY A 57 7.33 -19.26 -18.52
N ARG A 58 8.16 -18.25 -18.31
CA ARG A 58 9.64 -18.35 -18.43
C ARG A 58 10.26 -19.15 -17.29
N PHE A 59 9.52 -19.40 -16.19
CA PHE A 59 10.00 -20.05 -14.98
C PHE A 59 9.23 -21.33 -14.71
N ALA A 60 9.89 -22.48 -14.85
CA ALA A 60 9.27 -23.80 -14.66
C ALA A 60 8.82 -24.05 -13.19
N SER A 61 9.34 -23.27 -12.25
CA SER A 61 9.01 -23.36 -10.83
C SER A 61 7.82 -22.48 -10.41
N ALA A 62 7.06 -21.91 -11.36
CA ALA A 62 5.94 -21.03 -11.03
C ALA A 62 4.65 -21.41 -11.78
N THR A 63 3.52 -21.16 -11.13
CA THR A 63 2.19 -21.18 -11.75
C THR A 63 1.54 -19.82 -11.58
N LEU A 64 0.63 -19.44 -12.49
CA LEU A 64 -0.16 -18.22 -12.38
C LEU A 64 -1.63 -18.55 -12.60
N THR A 65 -2.46 -18.13 -11.65
CA THR A 65 -3.91 -18.33 -11.69
C THR A 65 -4.63 -17.01 -11.42
N PHE A 66 -5.57 -16.67 -12.28
CA PHE A 66 -6.45 -15.51 -12.10
C PHE A 66 -7.74 -15.95 -11.43
N ARG A 67 -8.19 -15.19 -10.42
CA ARG A 67 -9.46 -15.41 -9.72
C ARG A 67 -10.31 -14.15 -9.84
N ASP A 68 -11.46 -14.30 -10.45
CA ASP A 68 -12.42 -13.22 -10.63
C ASP A 68 -13.07 -12.85 -9.29
N THR A 69 -13.09 -11.56 -8.99
CA THR A 69 -13.74 -10.98 -7.81
C THR A 69 -14.91 -10.07 -8.19
N ALA A 70 -15.35 -10.12 -9.45
CA ALA A 70 -16.42 -9.27 -9.95
C ALA A 70 -17.66 -9.31 -9.05
N GLY A 71 -18.13 -8.14 -8.67
CA GLY A 71 -19.30 -7.98 -7.80
C GLY A 71 -19.05 -8.17 -6.31
N PHE A 72 -17.89 -8.69 -5.88
CA PHE A 72 -17.54 -8.77 -4.47
C PHE A 72 -17.32 -7.37 -3.87
N LEU A 73 -17.93 -7.08 -2.74
CA LEU A 73 -17.92 -5.79 -2.04
C LEU A 73 -18.43 -4.58 -2.87
N LYS A 74 -19.14 -4.79 -3.98
CA LYS A 74 -19.62 -3.69 -4.82
C LYS A 74 -20.51 -2.71 -4.06
N ASP A 75 -21.41 -3.22 -3.24
CA ASP A 75 -22.33 -2.38 -2.45
C ASP A 75 -21.59 -1.67 -1.31
N GLU A 76 -20.69 -2.37 -0.64
CA GLU A 76 -19.86 -1.82 0.43
C GLU A 76 -18.91 -0.74 -0.10
N TRP A 77 -18.32 -0.96 -1.27
CA TRP A 77 -17.47 0.03 -1.91
C TRP A 77 -18.25 1.30 -2.29
N THR A 78 -19.45 1.13 -2.82
CA THR A 78 -20.29 2.26 -3.24
C THR A 78 -20.82 3.08 -2.06
N ARG A 79 -21.10 2.45 -0.92
CA ARG A 79 -21.76 3.07 0.25
C ARG A 79 -20.78 3.42 1.38
N GLY A 80 -19.59 2.79 1.41
CA GLY A 80 -18.64 2.97 2.50
C GLY A 80 -18.07 4.39 2.58
N ASN A 81 -17.72 4.81 3.79
CA ASN A 81 -17.09 6.11 4.04
C ASN A 81 -15.58 6.04 3.73
N TRP A 82 -15.24 6.13 2.44
CA TRP A 82 -13.88 6.10 1.91
C TRP A 82 -13.38 7.52 1.61
N ASP A 83 -12.55 8.10 2.49
CA ASP A 83 -12.02 9.47 2.30
C ASP A 83 -11.11 9.59 1.07
N GLY A 84 -10.45 8.49 0.70
CA GLY A 84 -9.62 8.40 -0.50
C GLY A 84 -10.37 8.56 -1.83
N ASN A 85 -11.67 8.24 -1.85
CA ASN A 85 -12.54 8.37 -3.02
C ASN A 85 -12.88 9.83 -3.39
N GLN A 86 -12.77 10.76 -2.45
CA GLN A 86 -13.02 12.19 -2.73
C GLN A 86 -11.93 12.83 -3.61
N ASN A 87 -10.80 12.15 -3.83
CA ASN A 87 -9.72 12.57 -4.71
C ASN A 87 -9.66 11.81 -6.05
N GLY A 88 -10.68 11.04 -6.37
CA GLY A 88 -11.07 10.58 -7.71
C GLY A 88 -10.26 9.42 -8.31
N ASP A 89 -9.03 9.08 -7.90
CA ASP A 89 -8.20 8.18 -8.72
C ASP A 89 -7.14 7.37 -7.96
N ARG A 90 -7.25 7.21 -6.64
CA ARG A 90 -6.15 6.61 -5.91
C ARG A 90 -6.31 5.13 -5.60
N PHE A 91 -7.53 4.65 -5.48
CA PHE A 91 -7.78 3.29 -5.02
C PHE A 91 -9.00 2.70 -5.72
N SER A 92 -8.87 1.47 -6.18
CA SER A 92 -9.99 0.66 -6.67
C SER A 92 -10.52 -0.24 -5.55
N SER A 93 -11.69 -0.85 -5.77
CA SER A 93 -12.23 -1.89 -4.87
C SER A 93 -11.27 -3.06 -4.71
N ASP A 94 -10.38 -3.29 -5.70
CA ASP A 94 -9.37 -4.36 -5.65
C ASP A 94 -8.43 -4.23 -4.45
N ALA A 95 -8.10 -3.00 -4.03
CA ALA A 95 -7.29 -2.79 -2.85
C ALA A 95 -7.93 -3.40 -1.59
N VAL A 96 -9.26 -3.37 -1.46
CA VAL A 96 -9.96 -3.89 -0.28
C VAL A 96 -10.20 -5.39 -0.37
N VAL A 97 -10.29 -5.95 -1.58
CA VAL A 97 -10.50 -7.41 -1.80
C VAL A 97 -9.42 -8.24 -1.11
N ARG A 98 -8.18 -7.76 -1.05
CA ARG A 98 -7.07 -8.48 -0.39
C ARG A 98 -7.30 -8.74 1.10
N CYS A 99 -8.12 -7.94 1.77
CA CYS A 99 -8.50 -8.18 3.17
C CYS A 99 -9.30 -9.48 3.36
N PHE A 100 -9.92 -9.99 2.30
CA PHE A 100 -10.80 -11.16 2.30
C PHE A 100 -10.12 -12.39 1.69
N ALA A 101 -8.80 -12.48 1.80
CA ALA A 101 -8.02 -13.58 1.24
C ALA A 101 -8.47 -14.95 1.76
N ALA A 102 -8.92 -15.07 3.01
CA ALA A 102 -9.36 -16.35 3.58
C ALA A 102 -10.57 -16.94 2.86
N ARG A 103 -11.42 -16.10 2.27
CA ARG A 103 -12.57 -16.50 1.45
C ARG A 103 -12.15 -16.99 0.05
N PHE A 104 -11.18 -16.29 -0.55
CA PHE A 104 -10.71 -16.60 -1.90
C PHE A 104 -9.71 -17.76 -1.94
N PHE A 105 -9.09 -18.10 -0.81
CA PHE A 105 -8.09 -19.15 -0.68
C PHE A 105 -8.43 -20.16 0.44
N PRO A 106 -9.60 -20.85 0.35
CA PRO A 106 -10.01 -21.80 1.38
C PRO A 106 -9.07 -23.03 1.49
N GLU A 107 -8.29 -23.31 0.44
CA GLU A 107 -7.33 -24.41 0.38
C GLU A 107 -6.01 -24.15 1.13
N TYR A 108 -5.73 -22.90 1.55
CA TYR A 108 -4.50 -22.52 2.22
C TYR A 108 -4.74 -22.12 3.67
N GLU A 109 -3.85 -22.53 4.57
CA GLU A 109 -3.80 -22.06 5.96
C GLU A 109 -2.98 -20.77 6.09
N LYS A 110 -2.04 -20.55 5.17
CA LYS A 110 -1.14 -19.40 5.14
C LYS A 110 -0.91 -18.98 3.70
N ILE A 111 -0.78 -17.67 3.44
CA ILE A 111 -0.50 -17.11 2.12
C ILE A 111 0.30 -15.82 2.26
N VAL A 112 1.12 -15.52 1.25
CA VAL A 112 1.81 -14.23 1.14
C VAL A 112 0.99 -13.30 0.25
N TYR A 113 0.87 -12.04 0.62
CA TYR A 113 0.35 -10.96 -0.22
C TYR A 113 1.46 -9.98 -0.56
N SER A 114 1.50 -9.47 -1.78
CA SER A 114 2.36 -8.34 -2.17
C SER A 114 1.63 -7.38 -3.10
N ASP A 115 1.91 -6.08 -2.94
CA ASP A 115 1.61 -5.08 -3.97
C ASP A 115 2.44 -5.39 -5.24
N VAL A 116 2.07 -4.76 -6.36
CA VAL A 116 2.77 -4.92 -7.66
C VAL A 116 3.61 -3.70 -8.04
N ASP A 117 3.56 -2.63 -7.28
CA ASP A 117 4.48 -1.49 -7.42
C ASP A 117 5.78 -1.72 -6.64
N VAL A 118 6.32 -2.93 -6.81
CA VAL A 118 7.51 -3.42 -6.12
C VAL A 118 8.52 -4.00 -7.10
N VAL A 119 9.78 -4.09 -6.66
CA VAL A 119 10.82 -4.92 -7.29
C VAL A 119 11.45 -5.78 -6.21
N PHE A 120 11.39 -7.09 -6.38
CA PHE A 120 12.11 -8.04 -5.55
C PHE A 120 13.59 -8.03 -5.98
N VAL A 121 14.47 -7.64 -5.08
CA VAL A 121 15.91 -7.53 -5.37
C VAL A 121 16.73 -8.62 -4.70
N ASP A 122 16.10 -9.41 -3.84
CA ASP A 122 16.67 -10.58 -3.17
C ASP A 122 15.60 -11.69 -3.06
N ASP A 123 16.02 -12.91 -2.66
CA ASP A 123 15.11 -14.01 -2.33
C ASP A 123 14.28 -13.66 -1.09
N VAL A 124 12.99 -13.87 -1.20
CA VAL A 124 12.02 -13.59 -0.13
C VAL A 124 11.33 -14.86 0.39
N SER A 125 11.82 -16.03 0.01
CA SER A 125 11.20 -17.31 0.37
C SER A 125 11.16 -17.57 1.88
N GLU A 126 12.04 -16.94 2.65
CA GLU A 126 12.05 -16.98 4.10
C GLU A 126 10.78 -16.35 4.75
N LEU A 127 10.02 -15.53 4.03
CA LEU A 127 8.70 -15.07 4.48
C LEU A 127 7.77 -16.23 4.83
N TRP A 128 7.97 -17.38 4.16
CA TRP A 128 7.18 -18.57 4.44
C TRP A 128 7.51 -19.23 5.80
N ASP A 129 8.70 -18.94 6.35
CA ASP A 129 9.15 -19.46 7.65
C ASP A 129 8.74 -18.57 8.82
N VAL A 130 8.15 -17.41 8.54
CA VAL A 130 7.66 -16.52 9.58
C VAL A 130 6.63 -17.26 10.41
N ASP A 131 6.92 -17.38 11.69
CA ASP A 131 5.96 -17.92 12.68
C ASP A 131 4.91 -16.86 12.97
N LEU A 132 3.66 -17.19 12.72
CA LEU A 132 2.53 -16.30 12.98
C LEU A 132 1.87 -16.56 14.34
N ASP A 133 2.12 -17.73 14.94
CA ASP A 133 1.51 -18.14 16.21
C ASP A 133 0.01 -17.80 16.25
N ASP A 134 -0.45 -16.97 17.18
CA ASP A 134 -1.83 -16.49 17.29
C ASP A 134 -2.09 -15.19 16.49
N ALA A 135 -1.10 -14.69 15.74
CA ALA A 135 -1.27 -13.50 14.90
C ALA A 135 -2.10 -13.80 13.63
N TYR A 136 -2.91 -12.85 13.23
CA TYR A 136 -3.65 -12.91 11.96
C TYR A 136 -2.75 -12.68 10.76
N MET A 137 -1.67 -11.92 10.96
CA MET A 137 -0.75 -11.58 9.90
C MET A 137 0.60 -11.10 10.43
N ALA A 138 1.61 -11.16 9.57
CA ALA A 138 2.85 -10.42 9.73
C ALA A 138 2.96 -9.34 8.66
N GLY A 139 3.48 -8.17 9.03
CA GLY A 139 3.72 -7.05 8.13
C GLY A 139 4.80 -6.10 8.64
N VAL A 140 5.24 -5.18 7.81
CA VAL A 140 6.23 -4.17 8.19
C VAL A 140 5.53 -2.98 8.84
N ARG A 141 6.01 -2.54 10.00
CA ARG A 141 5.50 -1.33 10.67
C ARG A 141 5.65 -0.10 9.76
N ASN A 142 4.74 0.85 9.88
CA ASN A 142 4.90 2.12 9.20
C ASN A 142 6.17 2.84 9.67
N VAL A 143 7.00 3.27 8.72
CA VAL A 143 8.32 3.83 9.02
C VAL A 143 8.26 5.26 9.56
N PHE A 144 7.16 5.98 9.34
CA PHE A 144 7.04 7.40 9.66
C PHE A 144 6.22 7.64 10.95
N LEU A 145 6.79 7.30 12.11
CA LEU A 145 6.13 7.48 13.40
C LEU A 145 5.64 8.92 13.62
N LYS A 146 6.44 9.91 13.25
CA LYS A 146 6.09 11.33 13.46
C LYS A 146 4.87 11.78 12.66
N SER A 147 4.63 11.17 11.51
CA SER A 147 3.44 11.44 10.68
C SER A 147 2.24 10.57 11.06
N LEU A 148 2.44 9.53 11.87
CA LEU A 148 1.42 8.58 12.24
C LEU A 148 0.19 9.23 12.90
N PRO A 149 0.32 10.14 13.89
CA PRO A 149 -0.84 10.83 14.46
C PRO A 149 -1.64 11.62 13.42
N ALA A 150 -0.97 12.25 12.45
CA ALA A 150 -1.65 12.96 11.37
C ALA A 150 -2.29 11.98 10.36
N MET A 151 -1.63 10.84 10.09
CA MET A 151 -2.19 9.78 9.24
C MET A 151 -3.44 9.16 9.85
N LEU A 152 -3.45 8.96 11.17
CA LEU A 152 -4.54 8.32 11.90
C LEU A 152 -5.59 9.29 12.44
N SER A 153 -5.43 10.61 12.21
CA SER A 153 -6.34 11.65 12.72
C SER A 153 -7.79 11.51 12.27
N HIS A 154 -8.05 10.71 11.24
CA HIS A 154 -9.38 10.40 10.72
C HIS A 154 -10.05 9.23 11.48
N LEU A 155 -9.29 8.44 12.23
CA LEU A 155 -9.82 7.33 13.02
C LEU A 155 -10.38 7.83 14.34
N LYS A 156 -11.23 7.02 14.97
CA LYS A 156 -11.76 7.31 16.31
C LYS A 156 -10.65 7.20 17.36
N PRO A 157 -10.73 7.96 18.47
CA PRO A 157 -9.72 7.95 19.54
C PRO A 157 -9.41 6.53 20.09
N GLU A 158 -10.43 5.69 20.22
CA GLU A 158 -10.26 4.29 20.66
C GLU A 158 -9.37 3.47 19.72
N HIS A 159 -9.41 3.77 18.41
CA HIS A 159 -8.54 3.11 17.43
C HIS A 159 -7.10 3.65 17.51
N HIS A 160 -6.90 4.93 17.85
CA HIS A 160 -5.56 5.48 18.03
C HIS A 160 -4.77 4.73 19.09
N GLN A 161 -5.37 4.46 20.26
CA GLN A 161 -4.71 3.73 21.34
C GLN A 161 -4.30 2.31 20.93
N LEU A 162 -5.09 1.65 20.06
CA LEU A 162 -4.80 0.32 19.56
C LEU A 162 -3.69 0.31 18.49
N LEU A 163 -3.50 1.42 17.77
CA LEU A 163 -2.67 1.48 16.56
C LEU A 163 -1.35 2.25 16.73
N ASP A 164 -1.16 2.95 17.85
CA ASP A 164 0.00 3.83 18.05
C ASP A 164 1.34 3.14 17.77
N ASP A 165 1.48 1.87 18.12
CA ASP A 165 2.71 1.09 17.94
C ASP A 165 2.63 -0.02 16.89
N ILE A 166 1.48 -0.26 16.30
CA ILE A 166 1.24 -1.49 15.51
C ILE A 166 0.78 -1.24 14.06
N TYR A 167 0.62 0.01 13.63
CA TYR A 167 0.14 0.30 12.28
C TYR A 167 1.13 -0.21 11.22
N ILE A 168 0.70 -1.22 10.47
CA ILE A 168 1.49 -1.85 9.42
C ILE A 168 1.22 -1.25 8.04
N ASP A 169 2.23 -1.35 7.19
CA ASP A 169 2.15 -0.95 5.79
C ASP A 169 1.35 -1.96 4.96
N GLY A 170 0.71 -1.49 3.89
CA GLY A 170 -0.15 -2.31 3.03
C GLY A 170 0.57 -3.11 1.96
N GLY A 171 1.87 -2.89 1.75
CA GLY A 171 2.57 -3.41 0.57
C GLY A 171 2.99 -4.88 0.62
N LEU A 172 3.05 -5.48 1.82
CA LEU A 172 3.43 -6.89 2.00
C LEU A 172 2.83 -7.46 3.28
N TRP A 173 2.18 -8.62 3.17
CA TRP A 173 1.65 -9.35 4.32
C TRP A 173 1.92 -10.85 4.20
N VAL A 174 2.20 -11.50 5.32
CA VAL A 174 2.08 -12.95 5.48
C VAL A 174 0.83 -13.19 6.31
N MET A 175 -0.19 -13.83 5.74
CA MET A 175 -1.51 -13.94 6.33
C MET A 175 -1.77 -15.35 6.86
N ASN A 176 -2.27 -15.45 8.09
CA ASN A 176 -2.74 -16.70 8.73
C ASN A 176 -4.23 -16.89 8.38
N LEU A 177 -4.49 -17.49 7.24
CA LEU A 177 -5.86 -17.67 6.74
C LEU A 177 -6.66 -18.64 7.63
N GLY A 178 -5.99 -19.64 8.22
CA GLY A 178 -6.61 -20.54 9.18
C GLY A 178 -7.17 -19.79 10.39
N LYS A 179 -6.34 -18.96 11.02
CA LYS A 179 -6.74 -18.17 12.18
C LYS A 179 -7.80 -17.11 11.84
N ILE A 180 -7.67 -16.47 10.65
CA ILE A 180 -8.68 -15.53 10.15
C ILE A 180 -10.05 -16.21 10.00
N ARG A 181 -10.11 -17.44 9.47
CA ARG A 181 -11.35 -18.21 9.36
C ARG A 181 -11.89 -18.64 10.73
N GLU A 182 -11.02 -19.19 11.58
CA GLU A 182 -11.38 -19.65 12.94
C GLU A 182 -12.08 -18.55 13.75
N ASP A 183 -11.48 -17.35 13.76
CA ASP A 183 -11.98 -16.20 14.53
C ASP A 183 -13.03 -15.37 13.76
N ARG A 184 -13.40 -15.77 12.54
CA ARG A 184 -14.35 -15.06 11.66
C ARG A 184 -13.97 -13.58 11.46
N LEU A 185 -12.66 -13.33 11.29
CA LEU A 185 -12.14 -11.96 11.23
C LEU A 185 -12.71 -11.16 10.04
N GLU A 186 -13.03 -11.82 8.91
CA GLU A 186 -13.65 -11.18 7.74
C GLU A 186 -15.03 -10.58 8.05
N ASP A 187 -15.81 -11.18 8.98
CA ASP A 187 -17.07 -10.58 9.42
C ASP A 187 -16.82 -9.24 10.13
N ARG A 188 -15.79 -9.20 10.99
CA ARG A 188 -15.36 -7.96 11.65
C ARG A 188 -14.88 -6.90 10.64
N MET A 189 -14.15 -7.33 9.61
CA MET A 189 -13.74 -6.41 8.52
C MET A 189 -14.95 -5.82 7.79
N LEU A 190 -15.98 -6.63 7.50
CA LEU A 190 -17.22 -6.15 6.92
C LEU A 190 -17.96 -5.15 7.84
N GLU A 191 -17.98 -5.40 9.14
CA GLU A 191 -18.55 -4.45 10.11
C GLU A 191 -17.81 -3.11 10.08
N ILE A 192 -16.47 -3.12 10.08
CA ILE A 192 -15.64 -1.91 9.97
C ILE A 192 -15.92 -1.18 8.65
N ILE A 193 -16.04 -1.90 7.55
CA ILE A 193 -16.34 -1.33 6.23
C ILE A 193 -17.72 -0.65 6.22
N ARG A 194 -18.72 -1.27 6.82
CA ARG A 194 -20.10 -0.79 6.87
C ARG A 194 -20.35 0.29 7.91
N ASP A 195 -19.44 0.48 8.86
CA ASP A 195 -19.56 1.55 9.86
C ASP A 195 -19.18 2.90 9.23
N ASP A 196 -20.19 3.71 8.90
CA ASP A 196 -20.02 5.05 8.34
C ASP A 196 -19.37 6.05 9.30
N SER A 197 -19.31 5.74 10.59
CA SER A 197 -18.61 6.54 11.59
C SER A 197 -17.08 6.33 11.55
N ILE A 198 -16.59 5.30 10.84
CA ILE A 198 -15.19 5.04 10.59
C ILE A 198 -14.83 5.54 9.18
N VAL A 199 -14.04 6.61 9.11
CA VAL A 199 -13.48 7.09 7.85
C VAL A 199 -12.31 6.21 7.44
N LYS A 200 -12.38 5.59 6.27
CA LYS A 200 -11.32 4.73 5.72
C LYS A 200 -10.49 5.55 4.72
N ARG A 201 -9.54 6.33 5.22
CA ARG A 201 -8.67 7.19 4.39
C ARG A 201 -7.62 6.38 3.63
N TRP A 202 -7.10 5.34 4.27
CA TRP A 202 -6.11 4.43 3.71
C TRP A 202 -6.72 3.09 3.34
N ASN A 203 -8.03 3.08 3.06
CA ASN A 203 -8.83 1.97 2.57
C ASN A 203 -8.59 0.66 3.35
N ASP A 204 -8.01 -0.32 2.66
CA ASP A 204 -7.67 -1.64 3.19
C ASP A 204 -6.71 -1.61 4.37
N MET A 205 -5.75 -0.67 4.38
CA MET A 205 -4.83 -0.53 5.52
C MET A 205 -5.58 -0.18 6.80
N ASP A 206 -6.55 0.74 6.75
CA ASP A 206 -7.35 1.07 7.94
C ASP A 206 -8.20 -0.14 8.38
N VAL A 207 -8.84 -0.83 7.43
CA VAL A 207 -9.64 -2.02 7.73
C VAL A 207 -8.79 -3.10 8.38
N MET A 208 -7.64 -3.44 7.79
CA MET A 208 -6.76 -4.48 8.29
C MET A 208 -6.16 -4.14 9.65
N ASN A 209 -5.63 -2.92 9.80
CA ASN A 209 -5.00 -2.51 11.05
C ASN A 209 -6.00 -2.47 12.22
N ILE A 210 -7.24 -2.00 11.99
CA ILE A 210 -8.30 -2.01 13.02
C ILE A 210 -8.74 -3.45 13.32
N ALA A 211 -8.95 -4.27 12.30
CA ALA A 211 -9.42 -5.64 12.49
C ALA A 211 -8.38 -6.53 13.20
N CYS A 212 -7.11 -6.40 12.84
CA CYS A 212 -6.01 -7.21 13.34
C CYS A 212 -5.34 -6.66 14.61
N ALA A 213 -5.83 -5.54 15.15
CA ALA A 213 -5.20 -4.88 16.30
C ALA A 213 -4.89 -5.85 17.46
N GLY A 214 -3.64 -5.84 17.92
CA GLY A 214 -3.16 -6.73 18.99
C GLY A 214 -2.72 -8.13 18.55
N LYS A 215 -2.94 -8.51 17.27
CA LYS A 215 -2.58 -9.84 16.72
C LYS A 215 -1.81 -9.69 15.41
N VAL A 216 -0.70 -8.96 15.45
CA VAL A 216 0.18 -8.70 14.30
C VAL A 216 1.61 -9.05 14.69
N ALA A 217 2.29 -9.85 13.88
CA ALA A 217 3.73 -10.05 13.91
C ALA A 217 4.45 -9.02 13.02
N PHE A 218 5.73 -8.75 13.29
CA PHE A 218 6.45 -7.71 12.57
C PHE A 218 7.57 -8.28 11.71
N LEU A 219 7.63 -7.78 10.48
CA LEU A 219 8.69 -8.06 9.52
C LEU A 219 9.75 -6.96 9.54
N SER A 220 10.96 -7.29 9.11
CA SER A 220 12.04 -6.34 8.91
C SER A 220 11.70 -5.30 7.83
N LEU A 221 12.21 -4.07 8.00
CA LEU A 221 12.07 -2.97 7.06
C LEU A 221 12.65 -3.28 5.66
N ASN A 222 13.59 -4.22 5.56
CA ASN A 222 14.16 -4.68 4.29
C ASN A 222 13.13 -5.21 3.29
N TYR A 223 11.99 -5.71 3.79
CA TYR A 223 10.89 -6.20 2.95
C TYR A 223 10.00 -5.12 2.34
N ILE A 224 10.22 -3.84 2.70
CA ILE A 224 9.43 -2.73 2.17
C ILE A 224 10.27 -1.46 2.07
N ALA A 225 11.52 -1.60 1.60
CA ALA A 225 12.43 -0.48 1.44
C ALA A 225 11.88 0.54 0.42
N ARG A 226 11.78 1.81 0.84
CA ARG A 226 11.23 2.89 0.01
C ARG A 226 12.32 3.79 -0.56
N PRO A 227 12.22 4.25 -1.82
CA PRO A 227 13.24 5.08 -2.47
C PRO A 227 13.63 6.36 -1.72
N HIS A 228 12.71 6.94 -0.98
CA HIS A 228 12.93 8.18 -0.21
C HIS A 228 13.33 7.96 1.25
N LEU A 229 13.47 6.70 1.69
CA LEU A 229 13.77 6.38 3.10
C LEU A 229 15.08 7.00 3.57
N ALA A 230 16.14 6.93 2.74
CA ALA A 230 17.44 7.51 3.06
C ALA A 230 17.39 9.05 3.22
N GLU A 231 16.60 9.72 2.38
CA GLU A 231 16.40 11.15 2.42
C GLU A 231 15.57 11.55 3.65
N ALA A 232 14.48 10.84 3.90
CA ALA A 232 13.64 11.07 5.07
C ALA A 232 14.41 10.87 6.38
N ALA A 233 15.25 9.84 6.48
CA ALA A 233 16.04 9.57 7.67
C ALA A 233 17.09 10.64 7.99
N ARG A 234 17.48 11.44 7.01
CA ARG A 234 18.42 12.59 7.19
C ARG A 234 17.73 13.87 7.64
N GLN A 235 16.39 13.95 7.56
CA GLN A 235 15.67 15.16 7.93
C GLN A 235 15.74 15.41 9.45
N PRO A 236 15.94 16.65 9.89
CA PRO A 236 15.88 16.99 11.31
C PRO A 236 14.52 16.58 11.91
N GLY A 237 14.58 15.91 13.05
CA GLY A 237 13.37 15.48 13.76
C GLY A 237 12.62 14.31 13.11
N PHE A 238 13.26 13.57 12.20
CA PHE A 238 12.74 12.26 11.77
C PHE A 238 12.64 11.33 12.99
N VAL A 239 11.47 10.74 13.17
CA VAL A 239 11.17 9.78 14.23
C VAL A 239 10.53 8.56 13.59
N SER A 240 10.99 7.39 13.97
CA SER A 240 10.52 6.11 13.46
C SER A 240 10.49 5.05 14.57
N HIS A 241 9.73 3.98 14.37
CA HIS A 241 9.79 2.76 15.19
C HIS A 241 11.09 1.98 14.97
N PHE A 242 11.81 2.26 13.89
CA PHE A 242 13.06 1.60 13.54
C PHE A 242 14.27 2.40 14.03
N THR A 243 15.27 1.67 14.49
CA THR A 243 16.58 2.25 14.79
C THR A 243 17.27 2.75 13.51
N ARG A 244 18.30 3.57 13.67
CA ARG A 244 19.09 4.02 12.51
C ARG A 244 19.75 2.86 11.78
N ASP A 245 20.21 1.84 12.51
CA ASP A 245 20.88 0.68 11.92
C ASP A 245 19.91 -0.15 11.10
N GLU A 246 18.67 -0.37 11.55
CA GLU A 246 17.62 -1.03 10.78
C GLU A 246 17.27 -0.24 9.51
N ILE A 247 17.21 1.09 9.60
CA ILE A 247 16.94 1.95 8.44
C ILE A 247 18.09 1.87 7.43
N TYR A 248 19.35 1.95 7.89
CA TYR A 248 20.49 1.81 7.00
C TYR A 248 20.63 0.40 6.43
N ASP A 249 20.28 -0.62 7.20
CA ASP A 249 20.26 -1.99 6.70
C ASP A 249 19.23 -2.14 5.57
N ALA A 250 18.02 -1.62 5.73
CA ALA A 250 16.99 -1.64 4.70
C ALA A 250 17.40 -0.86 3.43
N ILE A 251 18.20 0.20 3.57
CA ILE A 251 18.71 0.96 2.42
C ILE A 251 19.83 0.22 1.69
N LEU A 252 20.72 -0.43 2.42
CA LEU A 252 21.93 -1.06 1.88
C LEU A 252 21.68 -2.50 1.42
N ARG A 253 20.71 -3.17 2.03
CA ARG A 253 20.35 -4.57 1.78
C ARG A 253 18.83 -4.76 1.67
N PRO A 254 18.17 -4.01 0.78
CA PRO A 254 16.75 -4.20 0.57
C PRO A 254 16.48 -5.61 0.02
N LYS A 255 15.36 -6.21 0.43
CA LYS A 255 14.81 -7.42 -0.20
C LYS A 255 13.74 -7.08 -1.21
N ILE A 256 12.94 -6.08 -0.90
CA ILE A 256 11.89 -5.55 -1.77
C ILE A 256 11.98 -4.03 -1.81
N LEU A 257 12.10 -3.47 -3.01
CA LEU A 257 11.93 -2.03 -3.24
C LEU A 257 10.44 -1.76 -3.46
N HIS A 258 9.84 -0.92 -2.62
CA HIS A 258 8.43 -0.56 -2.71
C HIS A 258 8.25 0.90 -3.12
N TYR A 259 7.70 1.12 -4.28
CA TYR A 259 7.47 2.44 -4.87
C TYR A 259 6.13 3.04 -4.43
N ALA A 260 5.82 2.93 -3.12
CA ALA A 260 4.60 3.51 -2.54
C ALA A 260 4.54 5.03 -2.77
N GLY A 261 3.45 5.50 -3.33
CA GLY A 261 3.23 6.91 -3.70
C GLY A 261 3.76 7.25 -5.08
N THR A 262 5.00 7.75 -5.21
CA THR A 262 5.63 8.07 -6.50
C THR A 262 6.05 6.80 -7.23
N LYS A 263 5.78 6.73 -8.53
CA LYS A 263 6.01 5.55 -9.35
C LYS A 263 7.14 5.78 -10.36
N PRO A 264 8.08 4.82 -10.56
CA PRO A 264 9.20 4.95 -11.50
C PRO A 264 8.75 5.15 -12.94
N TRP A 265 7.61 4.59 -13.35
CA TRP A 265 7.03 4.76 -14.68
C TRP A 265 6.31 6.10 -14.88
N ARG A 266 6.17 6.92 -13.84
CA ARG A 266 5.56 8.27 -13.92
C ARG A 266 6.56 9.39 -13.71
N THR A 267 7.61 9.16 -12.91
CA THR A 267 8.55 10.20 -12.50
C THR A 267 9.90 9.59 -12.18
N LYS A 268 10.98 10.20 -12.67
CA LYS A 268 12.34 9.80 -12.32
C LYS A 268 12.57 9.91 -10.81
N MET A 269 13.14 8.86 -10.21
CA MET A 269 13.34 8.78 -8.77
C MET A 269 14.54 7.90 -8.41
N ASN A 270 14.90 7.87 -7.12
CA ASN A 270 15.92 6.95 -6.63
C ASN A 270 15.47 5.49 -6.84
N TRP A 271 16.41 4.62 -7.23
CA TRP A 271 16.20 3.20 -7.49
C TRP A 271 15.24 2.88 -8.67
N ASP A 272 14.88 3.87 -9.48
CA ASP A 272 14.04 3.66 -10.66
C ASP A 272 14.68 2.74 -11.69
N SER A 273 16.04 2.71 -11.79
CA SER A 273 16.77 1.80 -12.68
C SER A 273 16.43 0.33 -12.41
N ALA A 274 16.27 -0.09 -11.14
CA ALA A 274 15.91 -1.46 -10.81
C ALA A 274 14.59 -1.90 -11.46
N TRP A 275 13.63 -0.97 -11.61
CA TRP A 275 12.36 -1.20 -12.27
C TRP A 275 12.50 -1.14 -13.80
N TRP A 276 13.20 -0.10 -14.32
CA TRP A 276 13.36 0.12 -15.75
C TRP A 276 14.20 -0.95 -16.43
N ASP A 277 15.27 -1.43 -15.79
CA ASP A 277 16.13 -2.48 -16.32
C ASP A 277 15.32 -3.77 -16.59
N ILE A 278 14.35 -4.09 -15.75
CA ILE A 278 13.44 -5.23 -15.93
C ILE A 278 12.41 -4.96 -17.01
N ALA A 279 11.80 -3.77 -17.01
CA ALA A 279 10.81 -3.39 -18.02
C ALA A 279 11.41 -3.41 -19.43
N ASP A 280 12.63 -2.88 -19.59
CA ASP A 280 13.37 -2.88 -20.84
C ASP A 280 13.76 -4.31 -21.24
N TYR A 281 14.24 -5.15 -20.30
CA TYR A 281 14.54 -6.55 -20.56
C TYR A 281 13.34 -7.36 -21.05
N LEU A 282 12.17 -7.07 -20.50
CA LEU A 282 10.92 -7.72 -20.89
C LEU A 282 10.32 -7.09 -22.16
N ASN A 283 10.89 -6.01 -22.68
CA ASN A 283 10.39 -5.22 -23.80
C ASN A 283 8.95 -4.71 -23.56
N LEU A 284 8.67 -4.25 -22.34
CA LEU A 284 7.39 -3.72 -21.96
C LEU A 284 7.28 -2.25 -22.37
N ASP A 285 6.20 -1.86 -23.03
CA ASP A 285 5.92 -0.45 -23.33
C ASP A 285 5.36 0.26 -22.10
N ALA A 286 6.24 0.56 -21.17
CA ALA A 286 5.90 1.29 -19.95
C ALA A 286 5.72 2.81 -20.15
N ARG A 287 6.00 3.32 -21.38
CA ARG A 287 5.80 4.73 -21.75
C ARG A 287 4.40 4.98 -22.31
N CYS A 288 3.67 3.91 -22.61
CA CYS A 288 2.26 4.05 -22.91
C CYS A 288 1.56 4.52 -21.64
N PRO A 289 0.96 5.71 -21.59
CA PRO A 289 0.18 6.13 -20.44
C PRO A 289 -1.03 5.21 -20.36
N GLN A 290 -0.92 4.13 -19.62
CA GLN A 290 -2.07 3.42 -19.13
C GLN A 290 -2.78 4.42 -18.23
N THR A 291 -3.89 4.93 -18.72
CA THR A 291 -4.62 6.06 -18.16
C THR A 291 -3.72 7.30 -18.00
N ALA A 292 -3.58 8.08 -19.08
CA ALA A 292 -3.60 9.51 -18.87
C ALA A 292 -4.89 9.76 -18.07
N VAL A 293 -4.76 9.85 -16.76
CA VAL A 293 -5.73 10.58 -15.94
C VAL A 293 -5.76 11.92 -16.63
N VAL A 294 -6.78 12.13 -17.45
CA VAL A 294 -7.07 13.47 -17.98
C VAL A 294 -7.20 14.27 -16.70
N PRO A 295 -6.24 15.19 -16.42
CA PRO A 295 -6.30 15.90 -15.15
C PRO A 295 -7.66 16.55 -15.17
N ASP A 296 -8.53 16.19 -14.24
CA ASP A 296 -9.81 16.86 -14.11
C ASP A 296 -9.51 18.35 -14.17
N PRO A 297 -9.99 19.08 -15.19
CA PRO A 297 -9.71 20.51 -15.34
C PRO A 297 -10.13 21.30 -14.09
N ALA A 298 -10.98 20.75 -13.25
CA ALA A 298 -11.35 21.29 -11.94
C ALA A 298 -10.20 21.19 -10.91
N VAL A 299 -9.30 20.19 -10.97
CA VAL A 299 -8.24 20.01 -9.96
C VAL A 299 -7.22 21.16 -9.96
N PRO A 300 -6.71 21.65 -11.10
CA PRO A 300 -5.87 22.85 -11.12
C PRO A 300 -6.62 24.11 -10.68
N ALA A 301 -7.93 24.20 -10.96
CA ALA A 301 -8.77 25.30 -10.52
C ALA A 301 -8.97 25.28 -9.01
N LEU A 302 -9.24 24.11 -8.44
CA LEU A 302 -9.40 23.90 -6.99
C LEU A 302 -8.08 24.16 -6.23
N LYS A 303 -6.95 23.70 -6.75
CA LYS A 303 -5.62 24.01 -6.18
C LYS A 303 -5.32 25.51 -6.21
N ARG A 304 -5.68 26.21 -7.29
CA ARG A 304 -5.56 27.68 -7.39
C ARG A 304 -6.52 28.41 -6.45
N ALA A 305 -7.75 27.94 -6.32
CA ALA A 305 -8.72 28.48 -5.37
C ALA A 305 -8.27 28.29 -3.92
N LYS A 306 -7.79 27.09 -3.56
CA LYS A 306 -7.25 26.79 -2.20
C LYS A 306 -6.02 27.64 -1.87
N ARG A 307 -5.14 27.91 -2.86
CA ARG A 307 -3.97 28.78 -2.70
C ARG A 307 -4.38 30.25 -2.51
N ARG A 308 -5.39 30.72 -3.27
CA ARG A 308 -5.98 32.06 -3.11
C ARG A 308 -6.69 32.21 -1.76
N TYR A 309 -7.43 31.19 -1.32
CA TYR A 309 -8.11 31.21 -0.05
C TYR A 309 -7.11 31.30 1.12
N ARG A 310 -6.03 30.50 1.08
CA ARG A 310 -4.94 30.58 2.07
C ARG A 310 -4.27 31.94 2.10
N ALA A 311 -3.99 32.54 0.94
CA ALA A 311 -3.40 33.88 0.85
C ALA A 311 -4.37 34.94 1.43
N LEU A 312 -5.65 34.85 1.11
CA LEU A 312 -6.69 35.75 1.66
C LEU A 312 -6.81 35.63 3.17
N THR A 313 -6.79 34.41 3.72
CA THR A 313 -6.82 34.15 5.16
C THR A 313 -5.61 34.76 5.87
N LEU A 314 -4.41 34.64 5.29
CA LEU A 314 -3.21 35.25 5.85
C LEU A 314 -3.28 36.79 5.84
N VAL A 315 -3.78 37.40 4.76
CA VAL A 315 -3.96 38.87 4.66
C VAL A 315 -5.01 39.33 5.68
N LEU A 316 -6.13 38.64 5.82
CA LEU A 316 -7.18 39.00 6.79
C LEU A 316 -6.68 38.86 8.23
N SER A 317 -5.89 37.81 8.54
CA SER A 317 -5.27 37.65 9.85
C SER A 317 -4.28 38.78 10.16
N ALA A 318 -3.46 39.18 9.19
CA ALA A 318 -2.55 40.32 9.35
C ALA A 318 -3.27 41.64 9.58
N LEU A 319 -4.35 41.91 8.81
CA LEU A 319 -5.18 43.09 8.98
C LEU A 319 -5.86 43.12 10.35
N LEU A 320 -6.35 41.98 10.83
CA LEU A 320 -6.95 41.84 12.15
C LEU A 320 -5.93 42.14 13.26
N CYS A 321 -4.70 41.63 13.15
CA CYS A 321 -3.62 41.93 14.08
C CYS A 321 -3.30 43.43 14.10
N VAL A 322 -3.20 44.09 12.95
CA VAL A 322 -2.98 45.53 12.85
C VAL A 322 -4.13 46.32 13.50
N LEU A 323 -5.37 45.95 13.24
CA LEU A 323 -6.55 46.59 13.82
C LEU A 323 -6.59 46.46 15.35
N VAL A 324 -6.29 45.25 15.86
CA VAL A 324 -6.22 45.02 17.32
C VAL A 324 -5.08 45.85 17.94
N THR A 325 -3.93 45.96 17.28
CA THR A 325 -2.82 46.80 17.75
C THR A 325 -3.21 48.29 17.81
N ILE A 326 -3.88 48.81 16.78
CA ILE A 326 -4.35 50.21 16.75
C ILE A 326 -5.36 50.45 17.87
N ILE A 327 -6.31 49.54 18.11
CA ILE A 327 -7.30 49.65 19.19
C ILE A 327 -6.59 49.65 20.55
N LEU A 328 -5.61 48.76 20.77
CA LEU A 328 -4.87 48.69 22.00
C LEU A 328 -4.07 49.99 22.27
N LEU A 329 -3.45 50.55 21.22
CA LEU A 329 -2.71 51.83 21.32
C LEU A 329 -3.64 53.04 21.54
N SER A 330 -4.91 52.98 21.15
CA SER A 330 -5.86 54.05 21.37
C SER A 330 -6.54 54.03 22.77
N ILE A 331 -6.33 52.94 23.51
CA ILE A 331 -6.91 52.74 24.87
C ILE A 331 -5.86 53.03 25.98
N ILE A 332 -4.58 53.12 25.61
CA ILE A 332 -3.52 53.45 26.57
C ILE A 332 -3.39 54.98 26.63
N PRO A 333 -3.66 55.62 27.79
CA PRO A 333 -3.60 57.07 27.94
C PRO A 333 -2.17 57.57 27.87
#